data_0de4191aebcf96675807c772ceb2cc53
#
_entry.id   0de4191aebcf96675807c772ceb2cc53
#
_cell.length_a   1.000
_cell.length_b   1.000
_cell.length_c   1.000
_cell.angle_alpha   90.00
_cell.angle_beta   90.00
_cell.angle_gamma   90.00
#
_symmetry.space_group_name_H-M   'P 1'
#
loop_
_entity.id
_entity.type
_entity.pdbx_description
1 polymer ?
#
loop_
_entity_poly.entity_id
_entity_poly.type
_entity_poly.pdbx_seq_one_letter_code
_entity_poly.pdbx_strand_id
1 'polypeptide(L)'
;LDPVCMPACPVGAISKRDEDGIVLVDNQVCVGNEECDEKCLKACPYDAPQFGPEKGARMRKCNFCLDRFEEGKLPDCIESCPVRALDAGPLPDLEKQYGKCREAEGFKYSKRTKPAVVIKPKN
;
A
#
# COMPACT_ATOMS: atom_id res chain seq x y z
N LEU A 1 -7.22 4.33 2.59
CA LEU A 1 -7.95 5.24 1.69
C LEU A 1 -7.40 6.66 1.77
N ASP A 2 -6.83 7.04 2.92
CA ASP A 2 -6.20 8.34 3.16
C ASP A 2 -4.70 8.13 3.40
N PRO A 3 -3.86 8.08 2.34
CA PRO A 3 -2.45 7.77 2.46
C PRO A 3 -1.67 8.94 3.09
N VAL A 4 -1.33 8.83 4.37
CA VAL A 4 -0.59 9.86 5.12
C VAL A 4 0.82 10.11 4.60
N CYS A 5 1.38 9.19 3.82
CA CYS A 5 2.68 9.37 3.17
C CYS A 5 2.65 10.44 2.06
N MET A 6 1.49 10.66 1.43
CA MET A 6 1.35 11.71 0.40
C MET A 6 1.67 13.11 0.93
N PRO A 7 0.94 13.62 1.95
CA PRO A 7 1.23 14.96 2.49
C PRO A 7 2.57 15.03 3.21
N ALA A 8 3.12 13.89 3.67
CA ALA A 8 4.42 13.86 4.33
C ALA A 8 5.59 14.00 3.36
N CYS A 9 5.41 13.71 2.07
CA CYS A 9 6.46 13.82 1.07
C CYS A 9 6.75 15.28 0.72
N PRO A 10 7.97 15.79 0.97
CA PRO A 10 8.28 17.21 0.75
C PRO A 10 8.36 17.60 -0.73
N VAL A 11 8.53 16.64 -1.63
CA VAL A 11 8.67 16.85 -3.07
C VAL A 11 7.48 16.36 -3.90
N GLY A 12 6.43 15.87 -3.25
CA GLY A 12 5.23 15.41 -3.93
C GLY A 12 5.43 14.17 -4.82
N ALA A 13 6.38 13.28 -4.45
CA ALA A 13 6.68 12.08 -5.23
C ALA A 13 5.60 10.99 -5.12
N ILE A 14 4.67 11.12 -4.20
CA ILE A 14 3.64 10.11 -3.92
C ILE A 14 2.28 10.63 -4.39
N SER A 15 1.60 9.83 -5.19
CA SER A 15 0.28 10.16 -5.74
C SER A 15 -0.70 9.02 -5.54
N LYS A 16 -1.98 9.33 -5.54
CA LYS A 16 -3.08 8.36 -5.49
C LYS A 16 -3.90 8.50 -6.76
N ARG A 17 -4.15 7.40 -7.44
CA ARG A 17 -4.98 7.37 -8.65
C ARG A 17 -6.45 7.56 -8.27
N ASP A 18 -7.15 8.40 -8.99
CA ASP A 18 -8.58 8.68 -8.73
C ASP A 18 -9.48 7.51 -9.16
N GLU A 19 -9.10 6.81 -10.24
CA GLU A 19 -9.90 5.73 -10.83
C GLU A 19 -9.97 4.46 -9.97
N ASP A 20 -8.94 4.16 -9.19
CA ASP A 20 -8.86 2.90 -8.42
C ASP A 20 -8.29 3.07 -7.00
N GLY A 21 -7.76 4.26 -6.68
CA GLY A 21 -7.18 4.55 -5.38
C GLY A 21 -5.81 3.93 -5.13
N ILE A 22 -5.16 3.37 -6.16
CA ILE A 22 -3.79 2.84 -6.04
C ILE A 22 -2.83 3.99 -5.77
N VAL A 23 -1.99 3.81 -4.75
CA VAL A 23 -0.98 4.80 -4.35
C VAL A 23 0.37 4.44 -4.96
N LEU A 24 0.92 5.36 -5.73
CA LEU A 24 2.17 5.19 -6.47
C LEU A 24 3.25 6.14 -5.97
N VAL A 25 4.51 5.77 -6.17
CA VAL A 25 5.66 6.64 -5.97
C VAL A 25 6.41 6.85 -7.29
N ASP A 26 6.71 8.10 -7.60
CA ASP A 26 7.57 8.45 -8.71
C ASP A 26 9.03 8.48 -8.23
N ASN A 27 9.80 7.45 -8.61
CA ASN A 27 11.19 7.33 -8.22
C ASN A 27 12.11 8.36 -8.88
N GLN A 28 11.68 9.04 -9.93
CA GLN A 28 12.44 10.14 -10.52
C GLN A 28 12.29 11.43 -9.72
N VAL A 29 11.14 11.63 -9.09
CA VAL A 29 10.87 12.79 -8.23
C VAL A 29 11.36 12.56 -6.80
N CYS A 30 11.32 11.32 -6.29
CA CYS A 30 11.79 10.99 -4.94
C CYS A 30 13.28 11.34 -4.77
N VAL A 31 13.59 12.19 -3.80
CA VAL A 31 14.97 12.68 -3.55
C VAL A 31 15.83 11.71 -2.73
N GLY A 32 15.24 10.66 -2.16
CA GLY A 32 15.94 9.66 -1.38
C GLY A 32 15.99 9.97 0.14
N ASN A 33 16.40 8.95 0.89
CA ASN A 33 16.33 8.95 2.35
C ASN A 33 17.17 10.02 3.04
N GLU A 34 18.32 10.39 2.48
CA GLU A 34 19.20 11.40 3.07
C GLU A 34 18.62 12.82 2.99
N GLU A 35 17.95 13.14 1.87
CA GLU A 35 17.41 14.48 1.64
C GLU A 35 16.15 14.78 2.45
N CYS A 36 15.27 13.80 2.60
CA CYS A 36 13.95 13.99 3.23
C CYS A 36 13.80 13.34 4.60
N ASP A 37 14.84 12.66 5.12
CA ASP A 37 14.80 11.97 6.42
C ASP A 37 13.64 10.96 6.53
N GLU A 38 13.30 10.27 5.43
CA GLU A 38 12.29 9.22 5.37
C GLU A 38 10.90 9.63 5.93
N LYS A 39 10.49 10.86 5.72
CA LYS A 39 9.25 11.42 6.29
C LYS A 39 8.01 10.59 5.98
N CYS A 40 7.94 10.00 4.78
CA CYS A 40 6.81 9.14 4.40
C CYS A 40 6.76 7.84 5.21
N LEU A 41 7.92 7.24 5.52
CA LEU A 41 8.01 6.06 6.39
C LEU A 41 7.61 6.41 7.82
N LYS A 42 8.16 7.48 8.36
CA LYS A 42 7.84 7.96 9.73
C LYS A 42 6.37 8.30 9.92
N ALA A 43 5.70 8.74 8.86
CA ALA A 43 4.27 9.06 8.91
C ALA A 43 3.37 7.82 8.84
N CYS A 44 3.83 6.71 8.25
CA CYS A 44 3.02 5.53 8.01
C CYS A 44 2.92 4.65 9.25
N PRO A 45 1.71 4.36 9.79
CA PRO A 45 1.56 3.49 10.94
C PRO A 45 1.81 2.00 10.64
N TYR A 46 2.01 1.65 9.37
CA TYR A 46 2.19 0.27 8.90
C TYR A 46 3.57 0.03 8.29
N ASP A 47 4.48 1.00 8.33
CA ASP A 47 5.80 0.92 7.73
C ASP A 47 5.77 0.49 6.25
N ALA A 48 4.73 0.89 5.51
CA ALA A 48 4.54 0.51 4.11
C ALA A 48 5.61 1.09 3.16
N PRO A 49 6.05 2.37 3.30
CA PRO A 49 7.21 2.86 2.56
C PRO A 49 8.49 2.15 2.99
N GLN A 50 9.31 1.74 2.03
CA GLN A 50 10.56 1.05 2.29
C GLN A 50 11.73 1.77 1.61
N PHE A 51 12.88 1.75 2.26
CA PHE A 51 14.13 2.28 1.73
C PHE A 51 15.21 1.21 1.80
N GLY A 52 16.10 1.20 0.81
CA GLY A 52 17.28 0.35 0.83
C GLY A 52 18.33 0.84 1.82
N PRO A 53 19.37 0.04 2.10
CA PRO A 53 20.46 0.41 3.03
C PRO A 53 21.45 1.39 2.42
N GLU A 54 21.41 1.61 1.12
CA GLU A 54 22.32 2.52 0.42
C GLU A 54 22.00 3.98 0.71
N LYS A 55 23.01 4.82 0.66
CA LYS A 55 22.85 6.27 0.76
C LYS A 55 22.06 6.82 -0.42
N GLY A 56 21.09 7.69 -0.15
CA GLY A 56 20.22 8.25 -1.16
C GLY A 56 19.18 7.26 -1.70
N ALA A 57 18.95 6.15 -1.00
CA ALA A 57 17.93 5.17 -1.40
C ALA A 57 16.58 5.84 -1.59
N ARG A 58 15.96 5.59 -2.73
CA ARG A 58 14.62 6.09 -3.05
C ARG A 58 13.55 5.16 -2.51
N MET A 59 12.42 5.73 -2.14
CA MET A 59 11.31 4.99 -1.55
C MET A 59 10.72 3.98 -2.52
N ARG A 60 10.43 2.80 -2.00
CA ARG A 60 9.70 1.74 -2.69
C ARG A 60 8.55 1.26 -1.81
N LYS A 61 7.47 0.87 -2.42
CA LYS A 61 6.32 0.25 -1.77
C LYS A 61 5.54 -0.59 -2.77
N CYS A 62 4.62 -1.40 -2.27
CA CYS A 62 3.67 -2.11 -3.12
C CYS A 62 2.91 -1.12 -4.01
N ASN A 63 2.94 -1.34 -5.31
CA ASN A 63 2.22 -0.58 -6.33
C ASN A 63 0.99 -1.33 -6.86
N PHE A 64 0.56 -2.37 -6.15
CA PHE A 64 -0.55 -3.24 -6.54
C PHE A 64 -0.32 -3.99 -7.87
N CYS A 65 0.96 -4.19 -8.26
CA CYS A 65 1.35 -4.74 -9.56
C CYS A 65 0.61 -4.03 -10.71
N LEU A 66 0.74 -2.70 -10.77
CA LEU A 66 -0.04 -1.85 -11.68
C LEU A 66 -0.02 -2.34 -13.13
N ASP A 67 1.14 -2.75 -13.65
CA ASP A 67 1.26 -3.24 -15.01
C ASP A 67 0.35 -4.45 -15.26
N ARG A 68 0.35 -5.39 -14.31
CA ARG A 68 -0.54 -6.56 -14.36
C ARG A 68 -2.01 -6.18 -14.20
N PHE A 69 -2.29 -5.27 -13.28
CA PHE A 69 -3.64 -4.77 -13.03
C PHE A 69 -4.26 -4.14 -14.29
N GLU A 70 -3.49 -3.33 -15.02
CA GLU A 70 -3.92 -2.71 -16.28
C GLU A 70 -4.15 -3.72 -17.40
N GLU A 71 -3.49 -4.88 -17.35
CA GLU A 71 -3.74 -6.02 -18.24
C GLU A 71 -4.90 -6.93 -17.79
N GLY A 72 -5.61 -6.58 -16.72
CA GLY A 72 -6.70 -7.39 -16.16
C GLY A 72 -6.24 -8.63 -15.40
N LYS A 73 -4.96 -8.68 -14.98
CA LYS A 73 -4.38 -9.77 -14.20
C LYS A 73 -4.37 -9.46 -12.70
N LEU A 74 -4.37 -10.50 -11.89
CA LEU A 74 -4.20 -10.38 -10.43
C LEU A 74 -2.75 -10.04 -10.08
N PRO A 75 -2.50 -9.36 -8.94
CA PRO A 75 -1.17 -9.16 -8.40
C PRO A 75 -0.41 -10.48 -8.20
N ASP A 76 0.90 -10.46 -8.37
CA ASP A 76 1.76 -11.64 -8.27
C ASP A 76 1.65 -12.36 -6.93
N CYS A 77 1.57 -11.62 -5.83
CA CYS A 77 1.45 -12.22 -4.49
C CYS A 77 0.18 -13.06 -4.34
N ILE A 78 -0.90 -12.70 -5.03
CA ILE A 78 -2.17 -13.44 -5.00
C ILE A 78 -2.04 -14.72 -5.82
N GLU A 79 -1.55 -14.63 -7.05
CA GLU A 79 -1.39 -15.79 -7.92
C GLU A 79 -0.38 -16.79 -7.37
N SER A 80 0.67 -16.30 -6.70
CA SER A 80 1.74 -17.13 -6.13
C SER A 80 1.40 -17.75 -4.78
N CYS A 81 0.32 -17.33 -4.13
CA CYS A 81 -0.04 -17.83 -2.81
C CYS A 81 -0.56 -19.29 -2.89
N PRO A 82 0.21 -20.29 -2.39
CA PRO A 82 -0.16 -21.70 -2.54
C PRO A 82 -1.39 -22.10 -1.72
N VAL A 83 -1.68 -21.35 -0.66
CA VAL A 83 -2.82 -21.61 0.24
C VAL A 83 -4.03 -20.74 -0.04
N ARG A 84 -3.97 -19.92 -1.08
CA ARG A 84 -5.06 -19.02 -1.50
C ARG A 84 -5.55 -18.11 -0.36
N ALA A 85 -4.62 -17.59 0.43
CA ALA A 85 -4.90 -16.73 1.58
C ALA A 85 -5.08 -15.26 1.22
N LEU A 86 -4.77 -14.86 -0.01
CA LEU A 86 -4.80 -13.48 -0.49
C LEU A 86 -5.82 -13.32 -1.60
N ASP A 87 -6.46 -12.17 -1.62
CA ASP A 87 -7.35 -11.77 -2.71
C ASP A 87 -7.22 -10.26 -2.94
N ALA A 88 -7.68 -9.78 -4.09
CA ALA A 88 -7.71 -8.38 -4.44
C ALA A 88 -8.89 -8.06 -5.35
N GLY A 89 -9.43 -6.88 -5.19
CA GLY A 89 -10.54 -6.39 -5.99
C GLY A 89 -11.14 -5.13 -5.39
N PRO A 90 -12.25 -4.64 -5.95
CA PRO A 90 -12.99 -3.54 -5.37
C PRO A 90 -13.39 -3.83 -3.93
N LEU A 91 -13.16 -2.87 -3.03
CA LEU A 91 -13.40 -3.06 -1.60
C LEU A 91 -14.84 -3.51 -1.27
N PRO A 92 -15.89 -2.95 -1.89
CA PRO A 92 -17.26 -3.41 -1.65
C PRO A 92 -17.49 -4.90 -2.00
N ASP A 93 -16.86 -5.38 -3.06
CA ASP A 93 -16.97 -6.79 -3.49
C ASP A 93 -16.26 -7.71 -2.50
N LEU A 94 -15.07 -7.32 -2.03
CA LEU A 94 -14.35 -8.05 -1.00
C LEU A 94 -15.11 -8.09 0.33
N GLU A 95 -15.74 -6.98 0.73
CA GLU A 95 -16.58 -6.94 1.92
C GLU A 95 -17.80 -7.85 1.82
N LYS A 96 -18.41 -7.93 0.64
CA LYS A 96 -19.53 -8.83 0.38
C LYS A 96 -19.12 -10.29 0.47
N GLN A 97 -17.92 -10.62 -0.01
CA GLN A 97 -17.41 -11.99 -0.06
C GLN A 97 -16.85 -12.48 1.28
N TYR A 98 -16.11 -11.61 1.99
CA TYR A 98 -15.34 -11.99 3.17
C TYR A 98 -15.80 -11.34 4.47
N GLY A 99 -16.77 -10.44 4.43
CA GLY A 99 -17.23 -9.69 5.59
C GLY A 99 -16.52 -8.35 5.75
N LYS A 100 -16.82 -7.63 6.83
CA LYS A 100 -16.33 -6.26 7.06
C LYS A 100 -15.28 -6.16 8.16
N CYS A 101 -14.66 -7.28 8.53
CA CYS A 101 -13.59 -7.27 9.54
C CYS A 101 -12.34 -6.58 8.98
N ARG A 102 -11.80 -5.65 9.74
CA ARG A 102 -10.67 -4.81 9.36
C ARG A 102 -9.46 -4.99 10.26
N GLU A 103 -9.57 -5.83 11.27
CA GLU A 103 -8.55 -6.01 12.30
C GLU A 103 -8.29 -7.49 12.54
N ALA A 104 -7.05 -7.81 12.92
CA ALA A 104 -6.65 -9.13 13.38
C ALA A 104 -5.50 -8.98 14.37
N GLU A 105 -5.08 -10.08 15.00
CA GLU A 105 -3.87 -10.08 15.80
C GLU A 105 -2.67 -9.60 14.97
N GLY A 106 -1.96 -8.61 15.49
CA GLY A 106 -0.83 -7.97 14.80
C GLY A 106 -1.20 -6.89 13.78
N PHE A 107 -2.48 -6.68 13.48
CA PHE A 107 -2.92 -5.62 12.58
C PHE A 107 -4.10 -4.84 13.15
N LYS A 108 -3.89 -3.55 13.44
CA LYS A 108 -4.93 -2.65 13.93
C LYS A 108 -5.34 -1.65 12.85
N TYR A 109 -6.64 -1.42 12.73
CA TYR A 109 -7.18 -0.45 11.79
C TYR A 109 -6.91 0.99 12.24
N SER A 110 -6.21 1.76 11.42
CA SER A 110 -5.97 3.18 11.65
C SER A 110 -7.09 4.02 11.04
N LYS A 111 -7.82 4.74 11.88
CA LYS A 111 -8.83 5.70 11.42
C LYS A 111 -8.25 6.86 10.61
N ARG A 112 -6.95 7.13 10.79
CA ARG A 112 -6.25 8.20 10.08
C ARG A 112 -5.94 7.82 8.63
N THR A 113 -5.49 6.60 8.39
CA THR A 113 -5.12 6.12 7.06
C THR A 113 -6.24 5.38 6.35
N LYS A 114 -7.19 4.83 7.10
CA LYS A 114 -8.33 4.05 6.60
C LYS A 114 -7.87 3.00 5.56
N PRO A 115 -7.02 2.03 5.94
CA PRO A 115 -6.50 1.07 4.98
C PRO A 115 -7.63 0.29 4.30
N ALA A 116 -7.53 0.14 2.99
CA ALA A 116 -8.50 -0.60 2.18
C ALA A 116 -8.22 -2.10 2.28
N VAL A 117 -8.46 -2.68 3.46
CA VAL A 117 -8.24 -4.10 3.75
C VAL A 117 -9.50 -4.74 4.29
N VAL A 118 -9.67 -6.00 3.98
CA VAL A 118 -10.66 -6.88 4.61
C VAL A 118 -9.91 -8.11 5.11
N ILE A 119 -10.20 -8.52 6.33
CA ILE A 119 -9.56 -9.66 6.96
C ILE A 119 -10.64 -10.67 7.31
N LYS A 120 -10.47 -11.91 6.83
CA LYS A 120 -11.28 -13.05 7.25
C LYS A 120 -10.49 -13.82 8.29
N PRO A 121 -10.80 -13.68 9.60
CA PRO A 121 -10.07 -14.40 10.64
C PRO A 121 -10.18 -15.91 10.45
N LYS A 122 -9.11 -16.61 10.79
CA LYS A 122 -9.15 -18.06 10.88
C LYS A 122 -9.99 -18.46 12.10
N ASN A 123 -10.92 -19.33 11.88
CA ASN A 123 -11.78 -19.84 12.97
C ASN A 123 -10.99 -20.69 13.95
#